data_bb413879a527c30864938e83b2e5cd6a
#
_entry.id   bb413879a527c30864938e83b2e5cd6a
#
_cell.length_a   1.000
_cell.length_b   1.000
_cell.length_c   1.000
_cell.angle_alpha   90.00
_cell.angle_beta   90.00
_cell.angle_gamma   90.00
#
_symmetry.space_group_name_H-M   'P 1'
#
loop_
_entity.id
_entity.type
_entity.pdbx_description
1 polymer ?
#
loop_
_entity_poly.entity_id
_entity_poly.type
_entity_poly.pdbx_seq_one_letter_code
_entity_poly.pdbx_strand_id
1 'polypeptide(L)'
;INNAHIYENHVPMIKEQIERMDVATDIASYKLAHNQSITDSVREHSKLQTLRNKAKELGLPPSYISDVYKLIIRHTCSVEQEYIVAKANESSIDRDTSVAYLGTKGSYSHVATCRYFEGFKGKIDAHGCGSFSEIAGLVETGKCEFGVLPIENSSSGSINDVLDVMQTTKASIVGEIFVPIDHAVLGVENIDLSKITDLYSHPQPVTQCSHWIKDLLPHVNIHYTKATTEAMEIVSKLKDPAHVAIGSHMAASFYNLVPIVDNIANNIHNFTRFIVISMTPIAVPQSISAKTSISFSVQKYQPGSLISVLSEFSKRNINMTKLISRPKIESSRETWEEIFFTDLEGNIDAPVMQDILEEIKPFTNSLKVLGCYPNSEVK
;
A
#
# COMPACT_ATOMS: atom_id res chain seq x y z
N ILE A 1 -1.47 -29.21 -27.58
CA ILE A 1 -2.30 -28.03 -27.91
C ILE A 1 -1.41 -26.84 -27.81
N ASN A 2 -1.16 -26.18 -28.96
CA ASN A 2 -0.16 -25.14 -29.13
C ASN A 2 -0.55 -23.88 -28.33
N ASN A 3 0.25 -23.47 -27.36
CA ASN A 3 0.06 -22.24 -26.59
C ASN A 3 -0.03 -20.96 -27.47
N ALA A 4 0.48 -20.99 -28.70
CA ALA A 4 0.40 -19.89 -29.66
C ALA A 4 -1.04 -19.40 -29.95
N HIS A 5 -2.00 -20.32 -30.08
CA HIS A 5 -3.41 -19.98 -30.32
C HIS A 5 -4.08 -19.26 -29.13
N ILE A 6 -3.59 -19.51 -27.91
CA ILE A 6 -4.09 -18.82 -26.70
C ILE A 6 -3.60 -17.37 -26.72
N TYR A 7 -2.35 -17.12 -27.10
CA TYR A 7 -1.77 -15.76 -27.17
C TYR A 7 -2.41 -14.88 -28.24
N GLU A 8 -2.71 -15.42 -29.42
CA GLU A 8 -3.37 -14.65 -30.50
C GLU A 8 -4.77 -14.15 -30.11
N ASN A 9 -5.49 -14.89 -29.27
CA ASN A 9 -6.81 -14.50 -28.78
C ASN A 9 -6.79 -13.50 -27.62
N HIS A 10 -5.64 -13.28 -26.94
CA HIS A 10 -5.53 -12.33 -25.83
C HIS A 10 -5.25 -10.89 -26.29
N VAL A 11 -4.63 -10.68 -27.46
CA VAL A 11 -4.33 -9.35 -27.99
C VAL A 11 -5.58 -8.47 -28.15
N PRO A 12 -6.71 -8.97 -28.69
CA PRO A 12 -7.96 -8.20 -28.73
C PRO A 12 -8.49 -7.81 -27.36
N MET A 13 -8.38 -8.72 -26.37
CA MET A 13 -8.78 -8.42 -24.98
C MET A 13 -7.94 -7.30 -24.37
N ILE A 14 -6.63 -7.29 -24.62
CA ILE A 14 -5.73 -6.21 -24.14
C ILE A 14 -6.10 -4.88 -24.80
N LYS A 15 -6.39 -4.85 -26.11
CA LYS A 15 -6.84 -3.64 -26.80
C LYS A 15 -8.14 -3.10 -26.24
N GLU A 16 -9.11 -3.95 -25.98
CA GLU A 16 -10.38 -3.56 -25.34
C GLU A 16 -10.14 -2.96 -23.94
N GLN A 17 -9.17 -3.48 -23.17
CA GLN A 17 -8.84 -2.89 -21.87
C GLN A 17 -8.17 -1.51 -22.02
N ILE A 18 -7.33 -1.26 -23.03
CA ILE A 18 -6.75 0.04 -23.31
C ILE A 18 -7.87 1.06 -23.64
N GLU A 19 -8.79 0.71 -24.54
CA GLU A 19 -9.94 1.58 -24.87
C GLU A 19 -10.81 1.89 -23.64
N ARG A 20 -10.94 0.93 -22.72
CA ARG A 20 -11.65 1.15 -21.44
C ARG A 20 -10.93 2.13 -20.53
N MET A 21 -9.59 2.15 -20.51
CA MET A 21 -8.82 3.12 -19.72
C MET A 21 -8.98 4.55 -20.27
N ASP A 22 -8.99 4.71 -21.59
CA ASP A 22 -9.25 6.01 -22.22
C ASP A 22 -10.66 6.53 -21.85
N VAL A 23 -11.67 5.66 -21.94
CA VAL A 23 -13.04 5.99 -21.52
C VAL A 23 -13.11 6.30 -20.02
N ALA A 24 -12.30 5.64 -19.17
CA ALA A 24 -12.27 5.92 -17.74
C ALA A 24 -11.81 7.35 -17.43
N THR A 25 -10.81 7.86 -18.16
CA THR A 25 -10.35 9.24 -17.98
C THR A 25 -11.37 10.28 -18.45
N ASP A 26 -12.12 10.00 -19.52
CA ASP A 26 -13.23 10.86 -19.98
C ASP A 26 -14.37 10.87 -18.94
N ILE A 27 -14.72 9.71 -18.39
CA ILE A 27 -15.72 9.59 -17.33
C ILE A 27 -15.25 10.35 -16.07
N ALA A 28 -13.99 10.24 -15.71
CA ALA A 28 -13.41 10.93 -14.57
C ALA A 28 -13.49 12.46 -14.75
N SER A 29 -13.17 12.95 -15.95
CA SER A 29 -13.31 14.37 -16.31
C SER A 29 -14.74 14.86 -16.18
N TYR A 30 -15.71 14.09 -16.67
CA TYR A 30 -17.13 14.39 -16.53
C TYR A 30 -17.58 14.42 -15.08
N LYS A 31 -17.21 13.38 -14.29
CA LYS A 31 -17.55 13.28 -12.86
C LYS A 31 -16.98 14.45 -12.06
N LEU A 32 -15.74 14.84 -12.33
CA LEU A 32 -15.10 16.00 -11.71
C LEU A 32 -15.88 17.29 -11.99
N ALA A 33 -16.23 17.54 -13.26
CA ALA A 33 -16.97 18.72 -13.68
C ALA A 33 -18.38 18.81 -13.06
N HIS A 34 -18.99 17.68 -12.74
CA HIS A 34 -20.36 17.60 -12.19
C HIS A 34 -20.40 17.21 -10.69
N ASN A 35 -19.25 17.17 -10.02
CA ASN A 35 -19.10 16.76 -8.61
C ASN A 35 -19.80 15.43 -8.29
N GLN A 36 -19.66 14.45 -9.19
CA GLN A 36 -20.25 13.12 -9.02
C GLN A 36 -19.27 12.17 -8.36
N SER A 37 -19.77 11.25 -7.51
CA SER A 37 -18.96 10.20 -6.89
C SER A 37 -18.38 9.26 -7.93
N ILE A 38 -17.15 8.79 -7.69
CA ILE A 38 -16.51 7.75 -8.51
C ILE A 38 -17.24 6.43 -8.37
N THR A 39 -17.64 6.07 -7.14
CA THR A 39 -18.31 4.82 -6.82
C THR A 39 -19.83 4.98 -6.86
N ASP A 40 -20.51 4.03 -7.51
CA ASP A 40 -21.97 3.90 -7.51
C ASP A 40 -22.32 2.44 -7.22
N SER A 41 -22.44 2.12 -5.95
CA SER A 41 -22.66 0.74 -5.47
C SER A 41 -23.94 0.11 -6.03
N VAL A 42 -24.99 0.91 -6.28
CA VAL A 42 -26.26 0.43 -6.85
C VAL A 42 -26.08 0.03 -8.31
N ARG A 43 -25.43 0.89 -9.09
CA ARG A 43 -25.13 0.65 -10.50
C ARG A 43 -24.16 -0.52 -10.68
N GLU A 44 -23.11 -0.57 -9.85
CA GLU A 44 -22.12 -1.65 -9.86
C GLU A 44 -22.77 -3.00 -9.56
N HIS A 45 -23.62 -3.07 -8.51
CA HIS A 45 -24.36 -4.28 -8.16
C HIS A 45 -25.28 -4.73 -9.29
N SER A 46 -26.07 -3.82 -9.88
CA SER A 46 -26.95 -4.11 -11.00
C SER A 46 -26.19 -4.64 -12.21
N LYS A 47 -25.05 -4.00 -12.54
CA LYS A 47 -24.18 -4.43 -13.65
C LYS A 47 -23.60 -5.82 -13.41
N LEU A 48 -23.10 -6.09 -12.20
CA LEU A 48 -22.58 -7.43 -11.85
C LEU A 48 -23.65 -8.49 -11.94
N GLN A 49 -24.90 -8.20 -11.54
CA GLN A 49 -26.00 -9.13 -11.64
C GLN A 49 -26.38 -9.45 -13.10
N THR A 50 -26.38 -8.43 -13.96
CA THR A 50 -26.59 -8.60 -15.40
C THR A 50 -25.51 -9.49 -16.02
N LEU A 51 -24.24 -9.25 -15.66
CA LEU A 51 -23.11 -10.04 -16.16
C LEU A 51 -23.14 -11.49 -15.68
N ARG A 52 -23.55 -11.73 -14.42
CA ARG A 52 -23.75 -13.11 -13.88
C ARG A 52 -24.83 -13.88 -14.65
N ASN A 53 -25.93 -13.21 -14.96
CA ASN A 53 -27.00 -13.84 -15.75
C ASN A 53 -26.51 -14.18 -17.17
N LYS A 54 -25.80 -13.25 -17.81
CA LYS A 54 -25.20 -13.47 -19.14
C LYS A 54 -24.17 -14.60 -19.15
N ALA A 55 -23.34 -14.68 -18.12
CA ALA A 55 -22.38 -15.76 -17.95
C ALA A 55 -23.09 -17.14 -17.90
N LYS A 56 -24.17 -17.22 -17.12
CA LYS A 56 -24.98 -18.44 -17.01
C LYS A 56 -25.56 -18.87 -18.35
N GLU A 57 -26.09 -17.92 -19.16
CA GLU A 57 -26.59 -18.17 -20.50
C GLU A 57 -25.51 -18.73 -21.45
N LEU A 58 -24.25 -18.25 -21.27
CA LEU A 58 -23.10 -18.64 -22.09
C LEU A 58 -22.33 -19.86 -21.54
N GLY A 59 -22.82 -20.51 -20.47
CA GLY A 59 -22.21 -21.70 -19.87
C GLY A 59 -20.93 -21.39 -19.05
N LEU A 60 -20.71 -20.14 -18.64
CA LEU A 60 -19.60 -19.75 -17.78
C LEU A 60 -20.03 -19.71 -16.30
N PRO A 61 -19.14 -20.05 -15.33
CA PRO A 61 -19.44 -19.91 -13.92
C PRO A 61 -19.72 -18.43 -13.55
N PRO A 62 -20.90 -18.10 -12.98
CA PRO A 62 -21.24 -16.72 -12.62
C PRO A 62 -20.30 -16.09 -11.58
N SER A 63 -19.73 -16.91 -10.68
CA SER A 63 -18.71 -16.46 -9.70
C SER A 63 -17.46 -15.96 -10.40
N TYR A 64 -16.93 -16.73 -11.34
CA TYR A 64 -15.75 -16.37 -12.14
C TYR A 64 -15.92 -15.00 -12.81
N ILE A 65 -17.04 -14.78 -13.49
CA ILE A 65 -17.33 -13.51 -14.14
C ILE A 65 -17.46 -12.36 -13.11
N SER A 66 -18.09 -12.63 -11.96
CA SER A 66 -18.15 -11.63 -10.88
C SER A 66 -16.76 -11.20 -10.39
N ASP A 67 -15.88 -12.15 -10.20
CA ASP A 67 -14.54 -11.86 -9.67
C ASP A 67 -13.68 -11.08 -10.67
N VAL A 68 -13.73 -11.46 -11.95
CA VAL A 68 -13.05 -10.74 -13.04
C VAL A 68 -13.57 -9.30 -13.15
N TYR A 69 -14.89 -9.10 -13.17
CA TYR A 69 -15.45 -7.76 -13.32
C TYR A 69 -15.32 -6.90 -12.08
N LYS A 70 -15.30 -7.46 -10.88
CA LYS A 70 -14.93 -6.70 -9.66
C LYS A 70 -13.50 -6.17 -9.75
N LEU A 71 -12.56 -6.99 -10.24
CA LEU A 71 -11.18 -6.55 -10.45
C LEU A 71 -11.11 -5.41 -11.47
N ILE A 72 -11.81 -5.54 -12.60
CA ILE A 72 -11.87 -4.52 -13.65
C ILE A 72 -12.48 -3.21 -13.11
N ILE A 73 -13.63 -3.27 -12.40
CA ILE A 73 -14.29 -2.11 -11.82
C ILE A 73 -13.36 -1.42 -10.83
N ARG A 74 -12.73 -2.19 -9.93
CA ARG A 74 -11.77 -1.64 -8.96
C ARG A 74 -10.63 -0.90 -9.63
N HIS A 75 -10.03 -1.49 -10.66
CA HIS A 75 -8.94 -0.84 -11.38
C HIS A 75 -9.41 0.42 -12.12
N THR A 76 -10.59 0.39 -12.75
CA THR A 76 -11.18 1.58 -13.41
C THR A 76 -11.40 2.71 -12.40
N CYS A 77 -11.96 2.41 -11.22
CA CYS A 77 -12.14 3.40 -10.15
C CYS A 77 -10.80 3.98 -9.65
N SER A 78 -9.74 3.16 -9.58
CA SER A 78 -8.39 3.64 -9.23
C SER A 78 -7.88 4.64 -10.26
N VAL A 79 -7.98 4.34 -11.55
CA VAL A 79 -7.58 5.24 -12.64
C VAL A 79 -8.38 6.56 -12.63
N GLU A 80 -9.71 6.47 -12.45
CA GLU A 80 -10.56 7.66 -12.29
C GLU A 80 -10.14 8.53 -11.11
N GLN A 81 -9.86 7.89 -9.96
CA GLN A 81 -9.42 8.57 -8.73
C GLN A 81 -8.08 9.27 -8.91
N GLU A 82 -7.08 8.59 -9.48
CA GLU A 82 -5.76 9.13 -9.77
C GLU A 82 -5.86 10.35 -10.71
N TYR A 83 -6.65 10.23 -11.77
CA TYR A 83 -6.88 11.34 -12.70
C TYR A 83 -7.51 12.56 -12.03
N ILE A 84 -8.57 12.37 -11.23
CA ILE A 84 -9.27 13.46 -10.55
C ILE A 84 -8.36 14.14 -9.53
N VAL A 85 -7.61 13.38 -8.75
CA VAL A 85 -6.66 13.93 -7.76
C VAL A 85 -5.53 14.68 -8.44
N ALA A 86 -4.95 14.15 -9.53
CA ALA A 86 -3.92 14.83 -10.30
C ALA A 86 -4.41 16.16 -10.86
N LYS A 87 -5.63 16.19 -11.39
CA LYS A 87 -6.26 17.43 -11.91
C LYS A 87 -6.51 18.47 -10.81
N ALA A 88 -7.01 18.04 -9.66
CA ALA A 88 -7.30 18.93 -8.53
C ALA A 88 -6.03 19.57 -7.95
N ASN A 89 -4.88 18.92 -8.10
CA ASN A 89 -3.60 19.38 -7.57
C ASN A 89 -2.69 20.01 -8.65
N GLU A 90 -3.20 20.22 -9.86
CA GLU A 90 -2.40 20.69 -11.01
C GLU A 90 -1.10 19.91 -11.20
N SER A 91 -1.09 18.66 -10.70
CA SER A 91 0.08 17.82 -10.74
C SER A 91 0.20 17.16 -12.11
N SER A 92 1.36 17.32 -12.74
CA SER A 92 1.67 16.61 -13.97
C SER A 92 2.21 15.22 -13.62
N ILE A 93 1.50 14.20 -14.06
CA ILE A 93 2.01 12.81 -14.01
C ILE A 93 3.11 12.56 -15.06
N ASP A 94 3.37 13.53 -15.93
CA ASP A 94 4.34 13.44 -17.02
C ASP A 94 5.73 14.00 -16.64
N ARG A 95 5.93 14.41 -15.37
CA ARG A 95 7.21 14.97 -14.89
C ARG A 95 8.06 13.93 -14.18
N ASP A 96 9.38 14.12 -14.24
CA ASP A 96 10.32 13.33 -13.46
C ASP A 96 10.11 13.60 -11.97
N THR A 97 10.24 12.54 -11.17
CA THR A 97 9.96 12.55 -9.73
C THR A 97 11.02 11.77 -8.97
N SER A 98 11.42 12.27 -7.81
CA SER A 98 12.37 11.62 -6.90
C SER A 98 11.66 11.04 -5.68
N VAL A 99 11.94 9.77 -5.34
CA VAL A 99 11.25 9.04 -4.28
C VAL A 99 12.25 8.32 -3.37
N ALA A 100 12.18 8.58 -2.07
CA ALA A 100 12.96 7.87 -1.05
C ALA A 100 12.16 6.68 -0.48
N TYR A 101 12.81 5.53 -0.29
CA TYR A 101 12.20 4.32 0.28
C TYR A 101 13.21 3.54 1.15
N LEU A 102 12.75 2.66 2.04
CA LEU A 102 13.62 1.87 2.90
C LEU A 102 14.27 0.71 2.15
N GLY A 103 15.59 0.54 2.33
CA GLY A 103 16.34 -0.61 1.84
C GLY A 103 16.86 -0.44 0.42
N THR A 104 17.06 -1.56 -0.26
CA THR A 104 17.64 -1.62 -1.59
C THR A 104 16.61 -1.98 -2.66
N LYS A 105 17.00 -1.89 -3.93
CA LYS A 105 16.17 -2.29 -5.07
C LYS A 105 15.67 -3.73 -4.88
N GLY A 106 14.37 -3.94 -5.08
CA GLY A 106 13.72 -5.24 -4.86
C GLY A 106 13.20 -5.47 -3.43
N SER A 107 13.44 -4.55 -2.48
CA SER A 107 12.75 -4.59 -1.18
C SER A 107 11.23 -4.36 -1.35
N TYR A 108 10.42 -4.78 -0.36
CA TYR A 108 8.97 -4.51 -0.41
C TYR A 108 8.65 -3.01 -0.46
N SER A 109 9.48 -2.16 0.15
CA SER A 109 9.34 -0.71 0.02
C SER A 109 9.63 -0.22 -1.40
N HIS A 110 10.63 -0.82 -2.11
CA HIS A 110 10.85 -0.55 -3.52
C HIS A 110 9.68 -1.02 -4.39
N VAL A 111 9.12 -2.22 -4.12
CA VAL A 111 7.92 -2.72 -4.80
C VAL A 111 6.73 -1.79 -4.59
N ALA A 112 6.52 -1.31 -3.36
CA ALA A 112 5.49 -0.33 -3.04
C ALA A 112 5.68 0.97 -3.83
N THR A 113 6.91 1.46 -3.92
CA THR A 113 7.27 2.64 -4.72
C THR A 113 6.93 2.42 -6.19
N CYS A 114 7.37 1.34 -6.80
CA CYS A 114 7.08 1.04 -8.20
C CYS A 114 5.58 0.96 -8.48
N ARG A 115 4.81 0.31 -7.60
CA ARG A 115 3.36 0.18 -7.77
C ARG A 115 2.60 1.49 -7.57
N TYR A 116 2.99 2.30 -6.57
CA TYR A 116 2.30 3.56 -6.31
C TYR A 116 2.49 4.55 -7.45
N PHE A 117 3.66 4.58 -8.05
CA PHE A 117 4.02 5.49 -9.14
C PHE A 117 3.89 4.86 -10.54
N GLU A 118 3.23 3.69 -10.67
CA GLU A 118 3.07 2.99 -11.95
C GLU A 118 2.34 3.83 -13.02
N GLY A 119 1.40 4.67 -12.59
CA GLY A 119 0.67 5.60 -13.46
C GLY A 119 1.45 6.85 -13.89
N PHE A 120 2.64 7.09 -13.31
CA PHE A 120 3.49 8.24 -13.65
C PHE A 120 4.26 7.94 -14.94
N LYS A 121 4.18 8.89 -15.90
CA LYS A 121 4.84 8.74 -17.21
C LYS A 121 6.25 9.32 -17.24
N GLY A 122 6.60 10.17 -16.27
CA GLY A 122 7.95 10.69 -16.07
C GLY A 122 8.90 9.64 -15.46
N LYS A 123 10.18 9.93 -15.46
CA LYS A 123 11.19 9.07 -14.84
C LYS A 123 11.04 9.10 -13.32
N ILE A 124 10.99 7.93 -12.68
CA ILE A 124 11.05 7.78 -11.23
C ILE A 124 12.49 7.54 -10.81
N ASP A 125 13.08 8.52 -10.12
CA ASP A 125 14.40 8.41 -9.51
C ASP A 125 14.23 7.92 -8.07
N ALA A 126 14.42 6.60 -7.86
CA ALA A 126 14.12 5.93 -6.60
C ALA A 126 15.37 5.72 -5.76
N HIS A 127 15.41 6.33 -4.55
CA HIS A 127 16.54 6.35 -3.64
C HIS A 127 16.32 5.41 -2.45
N GLY A 128 17.16 4.37 -2.34
CA GLY A 128 17.14 3.46 -1.19
C GLY A 128 17.84 4.06 0.02
N CYS A 129 17.18 4.07 1.17
CA CYS A 129 17.64 4.64 2.43
C CYS A 129 17.89 3.57 3.50
N GLY A 130 18.74 3.89 4.46
CA GLY A 130 19.06 3.00 5.58
C GLY A 130 18.11 3.10 6.76
N SER A 131 17.31 4.17 6.86
CA SER A 131 16.37 4.39 7.97
C SER A 131 15.16 5.22 7.55
N PHE A 132 14.08 5.13 8.34
CA PHE A 132 12.86 5.92 8.12
C PHE A 132 13.10 7.42 8.35
N SER A 133 13.96 7.78 9.31
CA SER A 133 14.34 9.18 9.56
C SER A 133 15.11 9.78 8.38
N GLU A 134 15.94 8.99 7.70
CA GLU A 134 16.64 9.42 6.47
C GLU A 134 15.64 9.72 5.35
N ILE A 135 14.61 8.89 5.17
CA ILE A 135 13.54 9.11 4.18
C ILE A 135 12.86 10.46 4.45
N ALA A 136 12.40 10.68 5.69
CA ALA A 136 11.75 11.93 6.07
C ALA A 136 12.67 13.13 5.88
N GLY A 137 13.96 13.02 6.24
CA GLY A 137 14.95 14.08 6.06
C GLY A 137 15.21 14.41 4.58
N LEU A 138 15.22 13.44 3.68
CA LEU A 138 15.35 13.68 2.23
C LEU A 138 14.13 14.42 1.67
N VAL A 139 12.93 14.10 2.16
CA VAL A 139 11.70 14.79 1.79
C VAL A 139 11.67 16.21 2.35
N GLU A 140 11.99 16.41 3.63
CA GLU A 140 12.00 17.72 4.28
C GLU A 140 13.03 18.68 3.69
N THR A 141 14.15 18.16 3.21
CA THR A 141 15.19 18.97 2.55
C THR A 141 14.94 19.18 1.04
N GLY A 142 13.86 18.60 0.49
CA GLY A 142 13.52 18.70 -0.93
C GLY A 142 14.46 17.94 -1.87
N LYS A 143 15.32 17.05 -1.32
CA LYS A 143 16.17 16.15 -2.14
C LYS A 143 15.34 15.04 -2.80
N CYS A 144 14.30 14.58 -2.13
CA CYS A 144 13.26 13.75 -2.71
C CYS A 144 11.92 14.45 -2.57
N GLU A 145 11.08 14.31 -3.59
CA GLU A 145 9.73 14.87 -3.58
C GLU A 145 8.79 14.04 -2.71
N PHE A 146 8.97 12.73 -2.74
CA PHE A 146 8.16 11.78 -1.98
C PHE A 146 9.02 10.84 -1.15
N GLY A 147 8.40 10.33 -0.07
CA GLY A 147 8.94 9.24 0.73
C GLY A 147 7.92 8.13 0.90
N VAL A 148 8.32 6.88 0.78
CA VAL A 148 7.46 5.71 0.94
C VAL A 148 7.85 4.97 2.22
N LEU A 149 6.91 4.89 3.17
CA LEU A 149 7.12 4.36 4.51
C LEU A 149 6.11 3.24 4.83
N PRO A 150 6.55 2.04 5.26
CA PRO A 150 5.63 1.00 5.73
C PRO A 150 5.09 1.38 7.11
N ILE A 151 3.78 1.58 7.24
CA ILE A 151 3.18 2.00 8.53
C ILE A 151 2.57 0.84 9.31
N GLU A 152 2.18 -0.23 8.61
CA GLU A 152 1.49 -1.36 9.20
C GLU A 152 1.63 -2.63 8.35
N ASN A 153 1.73 -3.77 9.04
CA ASN A 153 1.64 -5.07 8.40
C ASN A 153 0.52 -5.89 9.07
N SER A 154 -0.29 -6.59 8.28
CA SER A 154 -1.45 -7.34 8.78
C SER A 154 -1.10 -8.49 9.72
N SER A 155 0.16 -8.98 9.70
CA SER A 155 0.63 -10.06 10.55
C SER A 155 1.42 -9.59 11.77
N SER A 156 2.24 -8.52 11.63
CA SER A 156 3.10 -8.00 12.70
C SER A 156 2.58 -6.72 13.37
N GLY A 157 1.51 -6.13 12.84
CA GLY A 157 0.92 -4.90 13.38
C GLY A 157 1.64 -3.64 12.94
N SER A 158 1.57 -2.60 13.76
CA SER A 158 2.09 -1.27 13.44
C SER A 158 3.61 -1.21 13.50
N ILE A 159 4.19 -0.43 12.60
CA ILE A 159 5.63 -0.18 12.54
C ILE A 159 5.92 1.07 13.36
N ASN A 160 6.29 0.85 14.61
CA ASN A 160 6.44 1.86 15.63
C ASN A 160 7.42 2.97 15.25
N ASP A 161 8.55 2.62 14.64
CA ASP A 161 9.59 3.57 14.22
C ASP A 161 9.06 4.57 13.16
N VAL A 162 8.12 4.15 12.31
CA VAL A 162 7.47 5.05 11.35
C VAL A 162 6.49 5.99 12.05
N LEU A 163 5.73 5.49 13.03
CA LEU A 163 4.87 6.36 13.85
C LEU A 163 5.69 7.39 14.59
N ASP A 164 6.87 7.02 15.08
CA ASP A 164 7.80 7.95 15.77
C ASP A 164 8.32 9.02 14.80
N VAL A 165 8.68 8.66 13.57
CA VAL A 165 9.01 9.64 12.51
C VAL A 165 7.82 10.57 12.22
N MET A 166 6.59 10.05 12.16
CA MET A 166 5.39 10.84 11.89
C MET A 166 5.04 11.82 13.04
N GLN A 167 5.53 11.60 14.26
CA GLN A 167 5.40 12.60 15.33
C GLN A 167 6.13 13.89 14.98
N THR A 168 7.34 13.79 14.44
CA THR A 168 8.29 14.90 14.31
C THR A 168 8.38 15.50 12.91
N THR A 169 8.18 14.71 11.85
CA THR A 169 8.29 15.20 10.48
C THR A 169 7.26 16.27 10.14
N LYS A 170 7.68 17.24 9.30
CA LYS A 170 6.80 18.27 8.73
C LYS A 170 6.09 17.81 7.47
N ALA A 171 6.50 16.67 6.90
CA ALA A 171 5.87 16.12 5.72
C ALA A 171 4.44 15.61 6.04
N SER A 172 3.56 15.73 5.06
CA SER A 172 2.19 15.25 5.13
C SER A 172 2.02 13.92 4.39
N ILE A 173 1.12 13.08 4.87
CA ILE A 173 0.70 11.88 4.12
C ILE A 173 -0.15 12.33 2.93
N VAL A 174 0.26 11.93 1.73
CA VAL A 174 -0.40 12.28 0.47
C VAL A 174 -0.99 11.06 -0.25
N GLY A 175 -0.75 9.86 0.27
CA GLY A 175 -1.30 8.64 -0.29
C GLY A 175 -0.99 7.42 0.55
N GLU A 176 -1.61 6.32 0.17
CA GLU A 176 -1.36 5.00 0.75
C GLU A 176 -1.43 3.92 -0.32
N ILE A 177 -0.75 2.81 -0.08
CA ILE A 177 -0.84 1.61 -0.91
C ILE A 177 -0.72 0.35 -0.06
N PHE A 178 -1.51 -0.67 -0.39
CA PHE A 178 -1.43 -2.00 0.21
C PHE A 178 -0.67 -2.94 -0.71
N VAL A 179 0.43 -3.49 -0.22
CA VAL A 179 1.27 -4.43 -0.98
C VAL A 179 1.15 -5.80 -0.34
N PRO A 180 0.74 -6.83 -1.09
CA PRO A 180 0.78 -8.19 -0.60
C PRO A 180 2.24 -8.60 -0.34
N ILE A 181 2.45 -9.31 0.76
CA ILE A 181 3.75 -9.87 1.12
C ILE A 181 3.76 -11.32 0.69
N ASP A 182 3.93 -11.50 -0.61
CA ASP A 182 3.97 -12.81 -1.25
C ASP A 182 5.41 -13.31 -1.27
N HIS A 183 5.69 -14.32 -0.44
CA HIS A 183 6.98 -14.96 -0.44
C HIS A 183 7.03 -16.06 -1.50
N ALA A 184 8.13 -16.08 -2.26
CA ALA A 184 8.45 -17.09 -3.25
C ALA A 184 9.83 -17.69 -3.00
N VAL A 185 10.03 -18.92 -3.42
CA VAL A 185 11.36 -19.52 -3.55
C VAL A 185 11.94 -19.11 -4.90
N LEU A 186 13.07 -18.47 -4.87
CA LEU A 186 13.74 -17.88 -6.03
C LEU A 186 15.09 -18.56 -6.26
N GLY A 187 15.37 -18.95 -7.50
CA GLY A 187 16.64 -19.56 -7.92
C GLY A 187 17.13 -19.00 -9.23
N VAL A 188 18.33 -19.41 -9.65
CA VAL A 188 18.92 -19.00 -10.94
C VAL A 188 18.23 -19.65 -12.14
N GLU A 189 17.61 -20.81 -11.91
CA GLU A 189 16.79 -21.52 -12.89
C GLU A 189 15.74 -22.37 -12.15
N ASN A 190 14.77 -22.91 -12.88
CA ASN A 190 13.78 -23.81 -12.31
C ASN A 190 14.44 -25.17 -12.02
N ILE A 191 14.30 -25.66 -10.79
CA ILE A 191 14.89 -26.91 -10.30
C ILE A 191 13.89 -27.71 -9.49
N ASP A 192 14.05 -29.03 -9.44
CA ASP A 192 13.30 -29.91 -8.56
C ASP A 192 13.63 -29.59 -7.09
N LEU A 193 12.59 -29.47 -6.26
CA LEU A 193 12.73 -29.12 -4.83
C LEU A 193 13.65 -30.10 -4.07
N SER A 194 13.68 -31.37 -4.48
CA SER A 194 14.55 -32.40 -3.86
C SER A 194 16.04 -32.17 -4.05
N LYS A 195 16.42 -31.33 -5.01
CA LYS A 195 17.82 -30.97 -5.33
C LYS A 195 18.30 -29.68 -4.66
N ILE A 196 17.40 -28.97 -3.97
CA ILE A 196 17.75 -27.76 -3.23
C ILE A 196 18.47 -28.17 -1.95
N THR A 197 19.67 -27.62 -1.72
CA THR A 197 20.50 -27.90 -0.54
C THR A 197 20.57 -26.72 0.42
N ASP A 198 20.53 -25.48 -0.10
CA ASP A 198 20.78 -24.29 0.69
C ASP A 198 19.74 -23.19 0.42
N LEU A 199 19.19 -22.64 1.50
CA LEU A 199 18.16 -21.61 1.50
C LEU A 199 18.67 -20.35 2.19
N TYR A 200 18.68 -19.25 1.48
CA TYR A 200 19.10 -17.92 1.99
C TYR A 200 17.88 -17.06 2.26
N SER A 201 17.79 -16.45 3.43
CA SER A 201 16.69 -15.53 3.77
C SER A 201 16.95 -14.72 5.04
N HIS A 202 16.22 -13.60 5.17
CA HIS A 202 16.06 -12.92 6.45
C HIS A 202 15.26 -13.81 7.43
N PRO A 203 15.51 -13.77 8.75
CA PRO A 203 14.79 -14.60 9.72
C PRO A 203 13.26 -14.49 9.67
N GLN A 204 12.72 -13.29 9.39
CA GLN A 204 11.27 -13.07 9.39
C GLN A 204 10.54 -13.87 8.28
N PRO A 205 10.92 -13.83 6.99
CA PRO A 205 10.36 -14.71 5.97
C PRO A 205 10.49 -16.20 6.29
N VAL A 206 11.63 -16.63 6.88
CA VAL A 206 11.77 -18.04 7.29
C VAL A 206 10.68 -18.43 8.29
N THR A 207 10.41 -17.59 9.28
CA THR A 207 9.32 -17.81 10.24
C THR A 207 7.96 -17.80 9.57
N GLN A 208 7.73 -16.86 8.65
CA GLN A 208 6.48 -16.72 7.91
C GLN A 208 6.21 -17.85 6.91
N CYS A 209 7.24 -18.60 6.49
CA CYS A 209 7.16 -19.73 5.57
C CYS A 209 7.49 -21.09 6.25
N SER A 210 7.53 -21.12 7.57
CA SER A 210 8.05 -22.27 8.36
C SER A 210 7.33 -23.59 8.10
N HIS A 211 6.02 -23.59 7.88
CA HIS A 211 5.26 -24.79 7.56
C HIS A 211 5.68 -25.34 6.20
N TRP A 212 5.69 -24.50 5.18
CA TRP A 212 6.09 -24.87 3.83
C TRP A 212 7.55 -25.41 3.78
N ILE A 213 8.48 -24.73 4.44
CA ILE A 213 9.89 -25.16 4.53
C ILE A 213 10.00 -26.52 5.18
N LYS A 214 9.32 -26.72 6.32
CA LYS A 214 9.35 -27.97 7.06
C LYS A 214 8.79 -29.16 6.26
N ASP A 215 7.71 -28.92 5.49
CA ASP A 215 7.01 -29.98 4.77
C ASP A 215 7.70 -30.35 3.46
N LEU A 216 8.27 -29.37 2.73
CA LEU A 216 8.80 -29.57 1.38
C LEU A 216 10.32 -29.49 1.28
N LEU A 217 11.00 -28.81 2.21
CA LEU A 217 12.45 -28.68 2.25
C LEU A 217 13.04 -29.07 3.64
N PRO A 218 12.67 -30.22 4.23
CA PRO A 218 13.10 -30.57 5.60
C PRO A 218 14.62 -30.78 5.74
N HIS A 219 15.32 -30.95 4.63
CA HIS A 219 16.76 -31.24 4.55
C HIS A 219 17.62 -30.02 4.23
N VAL A 220 17.00 -28.84 3.98
CA VAL A 220 17.72 -27.66 3.51
C VAL A 220 18.54 -27.00 4.63
N ASN A 221 19.73 -26.51 4.30
CA ASN A 221 20.53 -25.67 5.19
C ASN A 221 20.03 -24.23 5.09
N ILE A 222 19.61 -23.63 6.20
CA ILE A 222 19.11 -22.25 6.22
C ILE A 222 20.25 -21.30 6.59
N HIS A 223 20.52 -20.34 5.69
CA HIS A 223 21.49 -19.27 5.86
C HIS A 223 20.78 -17.93 6.07
N TYR A 224 20.99 -17.35 7.26
CA TYR A 224 20.35 -16.09 7.59
C TYR A 224 21.10 -14.87 7.00
N THR A 225 20.36 -13.94 6.43
CA THR A 225 20.83 -12.68 5.87
C THR A 225 20.21 -11.50 6.58
N LYS A 226 20.77 -10.30 6.42
CA LYS A 226 20.26 -9.06 7.03
C LYS A 226 19.01 -8.53 6.32
N ALA A 227 18.80 -8.91 5.05
CA ALA A 227 17.66 -8.51 4.25
C ALA A 227 17.32 -9.60 3.21
N THR A 228 16.08 -9.65 2.75
CA THR A 228 15.65 -10.53 1.64
C THR A 228 16.38 -10.24 0.34
N THR A 229 16.68 -8.97 0.09
CA THR A 229 17.44 -8.52 -1.08
C THR A 229 18.89 -9.01 -1.06
N GLU A 230 19.53 -9.06 0.11
CA GLU A 230 20.87 -9.64 0.29
C GLU A 230 20.85 -11.15 -0.02
N ALA A 231 19.83 -11.87 0.41
CA ALA A 231 19.66 -13.29 0.08
C ALA A 231 19.59 -13.52 -1.44
N MET A 232 18.77 -12.72 -2.14
CA MET A 232 18.63 -12.78 -3.59
C MET A 232 19.95 -12.43 -4.31
N GLU A 233 20.68 -11.44 -3.81
CA GLU A 233 21.98 -11.05 -4.36
C GLU A 233 23.02 -12.17 -4.21
N ILE A 234 23.07 -12.84 -3.07
CA ILE A 234 23.97 -13.99 -2.81
C ILE A 234 23.67 -15.10 -3.80
N VAL A 235 22.41 -15.54 -3.92
CA VAL A 235 22.00 -16.62 -4.82
C VAL A 235 22.29 -16.27 -6.27
N SER A 236 22.01 -15.06 -6.68
CA SER A 236 22.35 -14.56 -8.03
C SER A 236 23.84 -14.62 -8.36
N LYS A 237 24.72 -14.35 -7.36
CA LYS A 237 26.18 -14.40 -7.53
C LYS A 237 26.72 -15.82 -7.51
N LEU A 238 26.15 -16.71 -6.72
CA LEU A 238 26.58 -18.12 -6.62
C LEU A 238 26.37 -18.88 -7.93
N LYS A 239 25.29 -18.56 -8.65
CA LYS A 239 24.93 -19.21 -9.93
C LYS A 239 24.80 -20.73 -9.84
N ASP A 240 24.51 -21.25 -8.65
CA ASP A 240 24.30 -22.67 -8.41
C ASP A 240 22.79 -22.93 -8.24
N PRO A 241 22.16 -23.78 -9.09
CA PRO A 241 20.74 -24.07 -8.99
C PRO A 241 20.29 -24.69 -7.65
N ALA A 242 21.20 -25.36 -6.93
CA ALA A 242 20.89 -25.96 -5.63
C ALA A 242 20.73 -24.94 -4.50
N HIS A 243 21.09 -23.67 -4.74
CA HIS A 243 21.00 -22.56 -3.81
C HIS A 243 19.81 -21.66 -4.16
N VAL A 244 18.93 -21.41 -3.20
CA VAL A 244 17.71 -20.62 -3.40
C VAL A 244 17.57 -19.51 -2.35
N ALA A 245 16.78 -18.49 -2.67
CA ALA A 245 16.41 -17.43 -1.73
C ALA A 245 14.91 -17.38 -1.51
N ILE A 246 14.46 -16.93 -0.32
CA ILE A 246 13.09 -16.47 -0.12
C ILE A 246 13.05 -14.96 -0.35
N GLY A 247 12.19 -14.53 -1.26
CA GLY A 247 11.99 -13.14 -1.60
C GLY A 247 10.62 -12.87 -2.22
N SER A 248 10.40 -11.63 -2.66
CA SER A 248 9.20 -11.29 -3.42
C SER A 248 9.32 -11.78 -4.85
N HIS A 249 8.27 -12.38 -5.39
CA HIS A 249 8.17 -12.75 -6.82
C HIS A 249 8.55 -11.58 -7.74
N MET A 250 8.02 -10.38 -7.47
CA MET A 250 8.31 -9.19 -8.27
C MET A 250 9.78 -8.76 -8.23
N ALA A 251 10.47 -9.05 -7.13
CA ALA A 251 11.88 -8.70 -6.99
C ALA A 251 12.82 -9.63 -7.74
N ALA A 252 12.41 -10.83 -8.11
CA ALA A 252 13.23 -11.86 -8.75
C ALA A 252 13.96 -11.33 -9.99
N SER A 253 13.23 -10.60 -10.86
CA SER A 253 13.77 -10.05 -12.10
C SER A 253 14.91 -9.05 -11.91
N PHE A 254 14.93 -8.31 -10.78
CA PHE A 254 16.01 -7.35 -10.47
C PHE A 254 17.33 -8.03 -10.15
N TYR A 255 17.30 -9.32 -9.79
CA TYR A 255 18.47 -10.12 -9.42
C TYR A 255 18.77 -11.23 -10.43
N ASN A 256 18.11 -11.25 -11.60
CA ASN A 256 18.20 -12.32 -12.60
C ASN A 256 17.87 -13.70 -12.00
N LEU A 257 16.91 -13.74 -11.08
CA LEU A 257 16.36 -14.96 -10.51
C LEU A 257 14.99 -15.26 -11.11
N VAL A 258 14.60 -16.53 -11.05
CA VAL A 258 13.27 -16.99 -11.46
C VAL A 258 12.53 -17.55 -10.26
N PRO A 259 11.22 -17.34 -10.17
CA PRO A 259 10.40 -17.99 -9.14
C PRO A 259 10.28 -19.49 -9.44
N ILE A 260 10.62 -20.31 -8.44
CA ILE A 260 10.50 -21.79 -8.49
C ILE A 260 9.13 -22.18 -7.91
N VAL A 261 8.78 -21.60 -6.76
CA VAL A 261 7.47 -21.80 -6.10
C VAL A 261 6.99 -20.47 -5.55
N ASP A 262 5.75 -20.13 -5.83
CA ASP A 262 5.07 -18.94 -5.32
C ASP A 262 4.18 -19.25 -4.11
N ASN A 263 3.81 -18.21 -3.38
CA ASN A 263 2.80 -18.26 -2.30
C ASN A 263 3.15 -19.28 -1.20
N ILE A 264 4.39 -19.28 -0.74
CA ILE A 264 4.90 -20.20 0.27
C ILE A 264 4.63 -19.75 1.72
N ALA A 265 4.02 -18.58 1.92
CA ALA A 265 3.75 -18.04 3.24
C ALA A 265 2.67 -18.83 4.00
N ASN A 266 2.85 -19.00 5.31
CA ASN A 266 1.86 -19.63 6.20
C ASN A 266 0.52 -18.91 6.21
N ASN A 267 0.55 -17.58 6.05
CA ASN A 267 -0.63 -16.73 5.96
C ASN A 267 -0.68 -16.08 4.57
N ILE A 268 -1.63 -16.49 3.75
CA ILE A 268 -1.85 -15.96 2.40
C ILE A 268 -2.45 -14.54 2.37
N HIS A 269 -2.94 -14.03 3.50
CA HIS A 269 -3.51 -12.69 3.65
C HIS A 269 -2.55 -11.74 4.37
N ASN A 270 -1.26 -11.81 4.03
CA ASN A 270 -0.25 -10.91 4.57
C ASN A 270 -0.08 -9.70 3.66
N PHE A 271 -0.42 -8.51 4.18
CA PHE A 271 -0.28 -7.24 3.47
C PHE A 271 0.51 -6.25 4.33
N THR A 272 1.30 -5.43 3.68
CA THR A 272 1.88 -4.23 4.30
C THR A 272 1.23 -3.00 3.70
N ARG A 273 0.73 -2.12 4.55
CA ARG A 273 0.27 -0.79 4.20
C ARG A 273 1.44 0.16 4.22
N PHE A 274 1.67 0.84 3.11
CA PHE A 274 2.64 1.91 2.98
C PHE A 274 1.92 3.23 2.88
N ILE A 275 2.49 4.26 3.48
CA ILE A 275 2.10 5.66 3.29
C ILE A 275 3.11 6.36 2.40
N VAL A 276 2.63 7.32 1.63
CA VAL A 276 3.46 8.21 0.82
C VAL A 276 3.43 9.58 1.46
N ILE A 277 4.60 10.13 1.74
CA ILE A 277 4.75 11.46 2.36
C ILE A 277 5.35 12.45 1.38
N SER A 278 4.95 13.73 1.50
CA SER A 278 5.50 14.85 0.75
C SER A 278 5.42 16.14 1.57
N MET A 279 6.28 17.12 1.27
CA MET A 279 6.19 18.45 1.88
C MET A 279 4.99 19.26 1.34
N THR A 280 4.47 18.92 0.18
CA THR A 280 3.29 19.54 -0.40
C THR A 280 2.07 18.67 -0.14
N PRO A 281 1.15 19.08 0.76
CA PRO A 281 -0.11 18.38 0.95
C PRO A 281 -0.93 18.36 -0.35
N ILE A 282 -1.77 17.35 -0.52
CA ILE A 282 -2.69 17.28 -1.66
C ILE A 282 -4.10 17.68 -1.24
N ALA A 283 -4.83 18.29 -2.16
CA ALA A 283 -6.28 18.47 -2.07
C ALA A 283 -6.99 17.21 -2.58
N VAL A 284 -7.93 16.70 -1.80
CA VAL A 284 -8.77 15.57 -2.21
C VAL A 284 -10.17 16.10 -2.52
N PRO A 285 -10.65 16.03 -3.78
CA PRO A 285 -12.00 16.46 -4.11
C PRO A 285 -13.07 15.74 -3.32
N GLN A 286 -14.19 16.41 -2.99
CA GLN A 286 -15.30 15.84 -2.21
C GLN A 286 -15.95 14.61 -2.89
N SER A 287 -15.80 14.46 -4.19
CA SER A 287 -16.27 13.30 -4.97
C SER A 287 -15.43 12.03 -4.74
N ILE A 288 -14.26 12.16 -4.10
CA ILE A 288 -13.34 11.07 -3.78
C ILE A 288 -13.52 10.65 -2.32
N SER A 289 -13.60 9.33 -2.09
CA SER A 289 -13.50 8.81 -0.73
C SER A 289 -12.13 9.13 -0.15
N ALA A 290 -12.09 9.89 0.93
CA ALA A 290 -10.88 10.34 1.57
C ALA A 290 -10.66 9.67 2.93
N LYS A 291 -9.40 9.55 3.31
CA LYS A 291 -8.95 9.19 4.64
C LYS A 291 -8.16 10.37 5.21
N THR A 292 -8.49 10.78 6.42
CA THR A 292 -7.75 11.80 7.18
C THR A 292 -7.02 11.12 8.33
N SER A 293 -5.70 11.20 8.34
CA SER A 293 -4.87 10.74 9.46
C SER A 293 -4.51 11.90 10.36
N ILE A 294 -4.72 11.74 11.65
CA ILE A 294 -4.35 12.74 12.68
C ILE A 294 -3.55 12.09 13.80
N SER A 295 -2.78 12.90 14.51
CA SER A 295 -2.24 12.53 15.81
C SER A 295 -2.62 13.57 16.86
N PHE A 296 -2.91 13.11 18.08
CA PHE A 296 -3.29 13.98 19.18
C PHE A 296 -2.81 13.42 20.52
N SER A 297 -2.57 14.29 21.50
CA SER A 297 -2.38 13.93 22.89
C SER A 297 -3.51 14.52 23.73
N VAL A 298 -3.98 13.77 24.74
CA VAL A 298 -5.07 14.21 25.61
C VAL A 298 -4.55 14.89 26.86
N GLN A 299 -5.40 15.66 27.52
CA GLN A 299 -5.08 16.29 28.78
C GLN A 299 -4.77 15.23 29.84
N LYS A 300 -3.60 15.36 30.45
CA LYS A 300 -3.11 14.42 31.47
C LYS A 300 -3.97 14.52 32.74
N TYR A 301 -4.21 13.38 33.37
CA TYR A 301 -4.94 13.27 34.64
C TYR A 301 -6.41 13.72 34.61
N GLN A 302 -7.03 13.88 33.46
CA GLN A 302 -8.48 14.08 33.37
C GLN A 302 -9.17 12.77 32.97
N PRO A 303 -9.89 12.10 33.90
CA PRO A 303 -10.67 10.92 33.55
C PRO A 303 -11.66 11.22 32.43
N GLY A 304 -11.67 10.36 31.39
CA GLY A 304 -12.58 10.52 30.26
C GLY A 304 -12.07 11.37 29.10
N SER A 305 -10.89 12.03 29.18
CA SER A 305 -10.39 12.89 28.10
C SER A 305 -10.32 12.19 26.74
N LEU A 306 -9.80 10.96 26.68
CA LEU A 306 -9.78 10.19 25.45
C LEU A 306 -11.20 9.87 24.96
N ILE A 307 -12.11 9.49 25.86
CA ILE A 307 -13.51 9.18 25.52
C ILE A 307 -14.20 10.43 24.96
N SER A 308 -13.91 11.62 25.50
CA SER A 308 -14.47 12.88 24.97
C SER A 308 -14.07 13.12 23.53
N VAL A 309 -12.78 12.92 23.18
CA VAL A 309 -12.31 13.03 21.80
C VAL A 309 -12.99 11.99 20.89
N LEU A 310 -13.01 10.72 21.29
CA LEU A 310 -13.60 9.64 20.48
C LEU A 310 -15.12 9.82 20.29
N SER A 311 -15.81 10.39 21.28
CA SER A 311 -17.24 10.63 21.23
C SER A 311 -17.62 11.65 20.15
N GLU A 312 -16.78 12.65 19.89
CA GLU A 312 -17.08 13.65 18.86
C GLU A 312 -17.11 13.03 17.45
N PHE A 313 -16.21 12.09 17.15
CA PHE A 313 -16.25 11.33 15.89
C PHE A 313 -17.53 10.48 15.79
N SER A 314 -17.86 9.75 16.86
CA SER A 314 -19.06 8.89 16.91
C SER A 314 -20.37 9.66 16.74
N LYS A 315 -20.52 10.80 17.42
CA LYS A 315 -21.73 11.66 17.32
C LYS A 315 -22.03 12.10 15.89
N ARG A 316 -21.02 12.21 15.04
CA ARG A 316 -21.13 12.69 13.66
C ARG A 316 -20.98 11.59 12.61
N ASN A 317 -21.04 10.33 13.05
CA ASN A 317 -20.89 9.14 12.19
C ASN A 317 -19.58 9.14 11.38
N ILE A 318 -18.49 9.69 11.91
CA ILE A 318 -17.16 9.54 11.32
C ILE A 318 -16.57 8.22 11.79
N ASN A 319 -16.32 7.32 10.84
CA ASN A 319 -15.73 6.04 11.13
C ASN A 319 -14.23 6.18 11.41
N MET A 320 -13.78 5.57 12.50
CA MET A 320 -12.39 5.49 12.88
C MET A 320 -11.87 4.10 12.53
N THR A 321 -10.98 3.99 11.55
CA THR A 321 -10.47 2.70 11.07
C THR A 321 -9.23 2.24 11.83
N LYS A 322 -8.57 3.17 12.54
CA LYS A 322 -7.35 2.89 13.31
C LYS A 322 -7.24 3.79 14.53
N LEU A 323 -6.76 3.22 15.64
CA LEU A 323 -6.37 3.97 16.83
C LEU A 323 -5.18 3.27 17.49
N ILE A 324 -4.07 3.99 17.64
CA ILE A 324 -2.83 3.48 18.24
C ILE A 324 -2.28 4.51 19.18
N SER A 325 -1.80 4.10 20.36
CA SER A 325 -1.04 4.96 21.26
C SER A 325 0.47 4.70 21.15
N ARG A 326 1.24 5.75 21.29
CA ARG A 326 2.71 5.74 21.36
C ARG A 326 3.19 6.69 22.43
N PRO A 327 4.33 6.41 23.10
CA PRO A 327 4.99 7.41 23.91
C PRO A 327 5.32 8.65 23.08
N LYS A 328 5.06 9.83 23.64
CA LYS A 328 5.43 11.11 23.01
C LYS A 328 6.94 11.33 23.12
N ILE A 329 7.61 11.56 21.99
CA ILE A 329 9.08 11.64 21.92
C ILE A 329 9.63 12.82 22.75
N GLU A 330 8.93 13.96 22.77
CA GLU A 330 9.34 15.17 23.48
C GLU A 330 8.89 15.21 24.95
N SER A 331 8.40 14.11 25.50
CA SER A 331 8.00 14.07 26.91
C SER A 331 9.22 14.25 27.82
N SER A 332 9.12 15.15 28.82
CA SER A 332 10.15 15.31 29.84
C SER A 332 10.25 14.04 30.71
N ARG A 333 11.40 13.78 31.31
CA ARG A 333 11.58 12.62 32.21
C ARG A 333 10.55 12.55 33.35
N GLU A 334 9.92 13.66 33.68
CA GLU A 334 8.92 13.77 34.76
C GLU A 334 7.48 13.54 34.27
N THR A 335 7.23 13.57 32.94
CA THR A 335 5.90 13.49 32.38
C THR A 335 5.87 12.48 31.24
N TRP A 336 5.41 11.25 31.56
CA TRP A 336 5.08 10.28 30.53
C TRP A 336 3.79 10.69 29.85
N GLU A 337 3.85 11.06 28.56
CA GLU A 337 2.68 11.41 27.75
C GLU A 337 2.51 10.41 26.61
N GLU A 338 1.25 10.10 26.31
CA GLU A 338 0.87 9.30 25.16
C GLU A 338 0.40 10.21 24.02
N ILE A 339 0.81 9.88 22.80
CA ILE A 339 0.27 10.43 21.59
C ILE A 339 -0.56 9.34 20.87
N PHE A 340 -1.75 9.70 20.44
CA PHE A 340 -2.65 8.80 19.73
C PHE A 340 -2.60 9.10 18.24
N PHE A 341 -2.48 8.07 17.42
CA PHE A 341 -2.59 8.12 15.97
C PHE A 341 -3.92 7.51 15.58
N THR A 342 -4.66 8.18 14.72
CA THR A 342 -5.93 7.68 14.24
C THR A 342 -6.15 7.99 12.77
N ASP A 343 -6.81 7.06 12.07
CA ASP A 343 -7.27 7.20 10.69
C ASP A 343 -8.79 7.33 10.70
N LEU A 344 -9.30 8.37 10.05
CA LEU A 344 -10.70 8.73 9.97
C LEU A 344 -11.17 8.62 8.52
N GLU A 345 -12.30 7.95 8.29
CA GLU A 345 -12.94 7.97 6.97
C GLU A 345 -13.66 9.31 6.79
N GLY A 346 -13.08 10.19 6.02
CA GLY A 346 -13.64 11.51 5.72
C GLY A 346 -12.60 12.46 5.15
N ASN A 347 -13.10 13.43 4.42
CA ASN A 347 -12.30 14.48 3.83
C ASN A 347 -12.07 15.59 4.85
N ILE A 348 -10.82 16.06 4.98
CA ILE A 348 -10.44 17.14 5.90
C ILE A 348 -11.20 18.44 5.62
N ASP A 349 -11.49 18.72 4.34
CA ASP A 349 -12.18 19.94 3.90
C ASP A 349 -13.73 19.85 4.02
N ALA A 350 -14.25 18.69 4.47
CA ALA A 350 -15.69 18.59 4.73
C ALA A 350 -16.05 19.38 5.99
N PRO A 351 -17.15 20.19 5.97
CA PRO A 351 -17.55 20.99 7.11
C PRO A 351 -17.65 20.19 8.42
N VAL A 352 -18.20 18.98 8.35
CA VAL A 352 -18.33 18.09 9.52
C VAL A 352 -16.97 17.73 10.12
N MET A 353 -15.93 17.53 9.29
CA MET A 353 -14.58 17.21 9.78
C MET A 353 -13.92 18.42 10.40
N GLN A 354 -14.09 19.60 9.79
CA GLN A 354 -13.58 20.86 10.34
C GLN A 354 -14.20 21.15 11.71
N ASP A 355 -15.53 21.01 11.83
CA ASP A 355 -16.24 21.20 13.10
C ASP A 355 -15.72 20.25 14.19
N ILE A 356 -15.51 18.96 13.87
CA ILE A 356 -14.97 17.98 14.83
C ILE A 356 -13.58 18.38 15.28
N LEU A 357 -12.69 18.74 14.35
CA LEU A 357 -11.32 19.11 14.69
C LEU A 357 -11.27 20.34 15.62
N GLU A 358 -12.17 21.30 15.45
CA GLU A 358 -12.30 22.43 16.39
C GLU A 358 -12.83 21.98 17.77
N GLU A 359 -13.85 21.11 17.79
CA GLU A 359 -14.49 20.69 19.04
C GLU A 359 -13.62 19.75 19.89
N ILE A 360 -12.70 19.00 19.30
CA ILE A 360 -11.76 18.16 20.07
C ILE A 360 -10.57 18.95 20.65
N LYS A 361 -10.28 20.17 20.17
CA LYS A 361 -9.18 21.00 20.69
C LYS A 361 -9.21 21.19 22.21
N PRO A 362 -10.36 21.48 22.84
CA PRO A 362 -10.40 21.65 24.30
C PRO A 362 -10.02 20.39 25.11
N PHE A 363 -10.12 19.19 24.49
CA PHE A 363 -9.80 17.91 25.12
C PHE A 363 -8.40 17.41 24.82
N THR A 364 -7.65 18.15 23.98
CA THR A 364 -6.32 17.75 23.50
C THR A 364 -5.26 18.75 23.92
N ASN A 365 -4.04 18.26 24.27
CA ASN A 365 -2.87 19.10 24.48
C ASN A 365 -2.16 19.41 23.15
N SER A 366 -2.21 18.48 22.21
CA SER A 366 -1.70 18.65 20.86
C SER A 366 -2.59 17.95 19.88
N LEU A 367 -2.76 18.54 18.71
CA LEU A 367 -3.49 17.99 17.58
C LEU A 367 -2.71 18.34 16.31
N LYS A 368 -2.35 17.31 15.54
CA LYS A 368 -1.66 17.45 14.26
C LYS A 368 -2.39 16.65 13.19
N VAL A 369 -2.75 17.31 12.10
CA VAL A 369 -3.21 16.63 10.88
C VAL A 369 -1.96 16.09 10.18
N LEU A 370 -1.89 14.77 10.03
CA LEU A 370 -0.78 14.09 9.36
C LEU A 370 -0.98 14.08 7.84
N GLY A 371 -2.23 14.15 7.38
CA GLY A 371 -2.57 14.27 5.97
C GLY A 371 -4.01 13.86 5.68
N CYS A 372 -4.52 14.32 4.55
CA CYS A 372 -5.76 13.86 3.93
C CYS A 372 -5.43 13.35 2.54
N TYR A 373 -5.84 12.13 2.22
CA TYR A 373 -5.46 11.44 1.00
C TYR A 373 -6.57 10.49 0.54
N PRO A 374 -6.56 10.08 -0.74
CA PRO A 374 -7.54 9.13 -1.26
C PRO A 374 -7.50 7.81 -0.47
N ASN A 375 -8.68 7.32 -0.09
CA ASN A 375 -8.80 6.02 0.56
C ASN A 375 -8.60 4.91 -0.48
N SER A 376 -7.51 4.14 -0.35
CA SER A 376 -7.20 3.02 -1.25
C SER A 376 -7.88 1.71 -0.84
N GLU A 377 -8.48 1.63 0.34
CA GLU A 377 -9.34 0.51 0.72
C GLU A 377 -10.67 0.61 -0.05
N VAL A 378 -10.70 0.06 -1.23
CA VAL A 378 -11.97 -0.17 -1.95
C VAL A 378 -12.65 -1.35 -1.27
N LYS A 379 -13.69 -1.05 -0.51
CA LYS A 379 -14.56 -2.06 0.12
C LYS A 379 -15.27 -2.94 -0.90
#